data_a41ea3560245aec9d066a9dbafa45166
#
_entry.id   a41ea3560245aec9d066a9dbafa45166
#
_cell.length_a   1.000
_cell.length_b   1.000
_cell.length_c   1.000
_cell.angle_alpha   90.00
_cell.angle_beta   90.00
_cell.angle_gamma   90.00
#
_symmetry.space_group_name_H-M   'P 1'
#
loop_
_entity.id
_entity.type
_entity.pdbx_description
1 polymer ?
#
loop_
_entity_poly.entity_id
_entity_poly.type
_entity_poly.pdbx_seq_one_letter_code
_entity_poly.pdbx_strand_id
1 'polypeptide(L)'
;MAAAEPSIEQQSAAQQPTRGRRAELADRPRRRWPATLWLGVGLIVVCELLLLIDVQQRGVAVLPPQPGQDVASPSNLLGYLARWVALNMTPLCWVGFLLVMDGVLTCLARRREGEISRPESPARSRPRRFIIAVVVSVGVWVFFDWVNFSYIHAWQYHGVEALSRSHQYIAKFIAFGAICPAMFLAAQLYQQLGLRRCRTAGLRIGRAWQIIMVLLGVPAFLFPFLVRDPIGCVTLWVSVVLLLDPVNHWLGAPSLIGDWQAGRWGRTASLMLGGLTCCVLWEFWNYWAAAKWTYTLPFLGPFEQYKAFEMPLLGFLGFLPFALECWVALQTILLLMQKMRLPLAEPLPDADTLL
;
A
#
# COMPACT_ATOMS: atom_id res chain seq x y z
N MET A 1 11.23 -62.47 31.56
CA MET A 1 12.33 -61.50 31.65
C MET A 1 11.72 -60.12 31.75
N ALA A 2 11.69 -59.56 32.95
CA ALA A 2 11.15 -58.25 33.24
C ALA A 2 12.23 -57.18 32.92
N ALA A 3 11.92 -56.21 32.09
CA ALA A 3 12.79 -55.07 31.84
C ALA A 3 12.75 -54.12 33.06
N ALA A 4 13.92 -53.83 33.62
CA ALA A 4 14.06 -52.93 34.76
C ALA A 4 13.75 -51.46 34.32
N GLU A 5 12.90 -50.80 35.10
CA GLU A 5 12.67 -49.37 34.93
C GLU A 5 13.88 -48.55 35.36
N PRO A 6 14.26 -47.49 34.60
CA PRO A 6 15.39 -46.65 34.97
C PRO A 6 15.08 -45.83 36.22
N SER A 7 16.06 -45.73 37.12
CA SER A 7 15.97 -45.04 38.41
C SER A 7 15.71 -43.54 38.24
N ILE A 8 15.00 -42.91 39.24
CA ILE A 8 14.62 -41.49 39.29
C ILE A 8 15.81 -40.56 39.13
N GLU A 9 17.01 -40.95 39.51
CA GLU A 9 18.23 -40.15 39.28
C GLU A 9 18.67 -40.03 37.82
N GLN A 10 18.37 -41.05 36.96
CA GLN A 10 18.67 -40.95 35.51
C GLN A 10 17.68 -40.04 34.76
N GLN A 11 16.48 -39.85 35.26
CA GLN A 11 15.51 -38.92 34.66
C GLN A 11 15.78 -37.45 35.02
N SER A 12 16.44 -37.18 36.18
CA SER A 12 16.79 -35.80 36.59
C SER A 12 18.00 -35.21 35.83
N ALA A 13 18.89 -36.09 35.32
CA ALA A 13 20.07 -35.65 34.57
C ALA A 13 19.75 -35.18 33.12
N ALA A 14 18.57 -35.55 32.58
CA ALA A 14 18.18 -35.22 31.20
C ALA A 14 17.55 -33.83 31.02
N GLN A 15 17.35 -33.08 32.09
CA GLN A 15 16.62 -31.77 32.03
C GLN A 15 17.45 -30.52 32.38
N GLN A 16 18.74 -30.63 32.64
CA GLN A 16 19.57 -29.46 32.83
C GLN A 16 20.09 -28.96 31.46
N PRO A 17 19.71 -27.74 31.00
CA PRO A 17 20.31 -27.18 29.80
C PRO A 17 21.80 -27.04 30.00
N THR A 18 22.59 -27.71 29.16
CA THR A 18 24.06 -27.69 29.21
C THR A 18 24.56 -26.25 29.25
N ARG A 19 25.59 -25.98 30.08
CA ARG A 19 26.22 -24.64 30.25
C ARG A 19 26.54 -23.94 28.92
N GLY A 20 26.85 -24.72 27.87
CA GLY A 20 27.09 -24.21 26.51
C GLY A 20 25.89 -23.52 25.89
N ARG A 21 24.69 -24.07 26.08
CA ARG A 21 23.45 -23.45 25.54
C ARG A 21 23.07 -22.11 26.23
N ARG A 22 23.44 -21.95 27.49
CA ARG A 22 23.28 -20.68 28.22
C ARG A 22 24.29 -19.62 27.77
N ALA A 23 25.53 -20.01 27.46
CA ALA A 23 26.54 -19.10 26.92
C ALA A 23 26.21 -18.65 25.50
N GLU A 24 25.71 -19.53 24.61
CA GLU A 24 25.25 -19.18 23.27
C GLU A 24 24.02 -18.24 23.27
N LEU A 25 23.14 -18.35 24.26
CA LEU A 25 22.00 -17.44 24.44
C LEU A 25 22.41 -16.06 24.99
N ALA A 26 23.50 -15.99 25.74
CA ALA A 26 24.02 -14.74 26.31
C ALA A 26 24.81 -13.90 25.30
N ASP A 27 25.37 -14.53 24.26
CA ASP A 27 26.21 -13.85 23.26
C ASP A 27 25.43 -13.46 21.98
N ARG A 28 24.10 -13.56 22.00
CA ARG A 28 23.30 -13.05 20.89
C ARG A 28 23.34 -11.52 20.91
N PRO A 29 23.91 -10.86 19.86
CA PRO A 29 23.96 -9.40 19.83
C PRO A 29 22.56 -8.84 20.04
N ARG A 30 22.41 -7.88 20.96
CA ARG A 30 21.14 -7.19 21.18
C ARG A 30 20.63 -6.68 19.84
N ARG A 31 19.55 -7.28 19.33
CA ARG A 31 18.98 -6.96 18.03
C ARG A 31 18.45 -5.54 18.05
N ARG A 32 19.23 -4.60 17.52
CA ARG A 32 18.82 -3.20 17.39
C ARG A 32 17.73 -3.11 16.32
N TRP A 33 16.69 -2.35 16.59
CA TRP A 33 15.68 -1.99 15.61
C TRP A 33 16.33 -1.21 14.46
N PRO A 34 15.93 -1.45 13.19
CA PRO A 34 16.48 -0.71 12.07
C PRO A 34 16.28 0.80 12.22
N ALA A 35 17.28 1.58 11.83
CA ALA A 35 17.20 3.04 11.90
C ALA A 35 16.01 3.59 11.09
N THR A 36 15.65 2.93 9.97
CA THR A 36 14.50 3.31 9.14
C THR A 36 13.19 3.32 9.91
N LEU A 37 12.98 2.39 10.86
CA LEU A 37 11.80 2.40 11.71
C LEU A 37 11.70 3.70 12.52
N TRP A 38 12.78 4.06 13.23
CA TRP A 38 12.79 5.24 14.09
C TRP A 38 12.74 6.54 13.30
N LEU A 39 13.41 6.59 12.14
CA LEU A 39 13.34 7.73 11.23
C LEU A 39 11.93 7.93 10.70
N GLY A 40 11.26 6.84 10.30
CA GLY A 40 9.89 6.89 9.79
C GLY A 40 8.90 7.32 10.87
N VAL A 41 8.98 6.71 12.06
CA VAL A 41 8.14 7.11 13.21
C VAL A 41 8.40 8.57 13.60
N GLY A 42 9.67 8.98 13.70
CA GLY A 42 10.04 10.35 14.02
C GLY A 42 9.51 11.36 12.99
N LEU A 43 9.63 11.05 11.70
CA LEU A 43 9.09 11.89 10.63
C LEU A 43 7.57 12.06 10.76
N ILE A 44 6.81 10.97 10.90
CA ILE A 44 5.35 11.04 11.06
C ILE A 44 4.98 11.86 12.31
N VAL A 45 5.60 11.57 13.46
CA VAL A 45 5.31 12.29 14.70
C VAL A 45 5.59 13.79 14.57
N VAL A 46 6.71 14.18 13.97
CA VAL A 46 7.04 15.58 13.73
C VAL A 46 6.02 16.23 12.79
N CYS A 47 5.62 15.55 11.72
CA CYS A 47 4.59 16.05 10.81
C CYS A 47 3.25 16.26 11.53
N GLU A 48 2.82 15.31 12.36
CA GLU A 48 1.57 15.43 13.13
C GLU A 48 1.61 16.58 14.13
N LEU A 49 2.72 16.74 14.86
CA LEU A 49 2.88 17.85 15.81
C LEU A 49 2.84 19.21 15.12
N LEU A 50 3.54 19.35 13.99
CA LEU A 50 3.52 20.58 13.19
C LEU A 50 2.15 20.83 12.57
N LEU A 51 1.48 19.77 12.10
CA LEU A 51 0.11 19.89 11.60
C LEU A 51 -0.86 20.41 12.67
N LEU A 52 -0.77 19.90 13.91
CA LEU A 52 -1.60 20.40 15.04
C LEU A 52 -1.37 21.89 15.30
N ILE A 53 -0.11 22.36 15.22
CA ILE A 53 0.20 23.79 15.36
C ILE A 53 -0.45 24.59 14.22
N ASP A 54 -0.34 24.12 12.97
CA ASP A 54 -0.94 24.80 11.83
C ASP A 54 -2.48 24.84 11.93
N VAL A 55 -3.11 23.73 12.31
CA VAL A 55 -4.57 23.67 12.51
C VAL A 55 -5.04 24.67 13.57
N GLN A 56 -4.33 24.78 14.70
CA GLN A 56 -4.63 25.75 15.75
C GLN A 56 -4.49 27.19 15.25
N GLN A 57 -3.46 27.50 14.48
CA GLN A 57 -3.23 28.83 13.93
C GLN A 57 -4.24 29.21 12.85
N ARG A 58 -4.68 28.27 12.05
CA ARG A 58 -5.71 28.51 11.03
C ARG A 58 -7.08 28.80 11.62
N GLY A 59 -7.36 28.43 12.87
CA GLY A 59 -8.69 28.57 13.48
C GLY A 59 -9.75 27.72 12.78
N VAL A 60 -9.40 26.56 12.30
CA VAL A 60 -10.12 25.86 11.25
C VAL A 60 -11.33 25.12 11.76
N ALA A 61 -12.43 25.47 11.16
CA ALA A 61 -13.32 24.47 10.61
C ALA A 61 -12.53 23.54 9.66
N VAL A 62 -12.71 22.23 9.80
CA VAL A 62 -12.04 21.13 9.08
C VAL A 62 -12.16 21.21 7.55
N LEU A 63 -13.01 22.06 7.04
CA LEU A 63 -13.21 22.31 5.61
C LEU A 63 -12.03 23.11 5.03
N PRO A 64 -11.55 22.76 3.82
CA PRO A 64 -10.59 23.61 3.15
C PRO A 64 -11.15 25.01 3.06
N PRO A 65 -10.29 26.06 3.19
CA PRO A 65 -10.76 27.43 3.00
C PRO A 65 -11.42 27.52 1.63
N GLN A 66 -12.61 28.08 1.61
CA GLN A 66 -13.31 28.38 0.35
C GLN A 66 -12.43 29.32 -0.48
N PRO A 67 -12.44 29.23 -1.83
CA PRO A 67 -11.74 30.16 -2.67
C PRO A 67 -12.11 31.61 -2.27
N GLY A 68 -11.10 32.40 -1.86
CA GLY A 68 -11.27 33.77 -1.39
C GLY A 68 -11.42 33.92 0.13
N GLN A 69 -11.40 32.87 0.93
CA GLN A 69 -11.24 32.99 2.37
C GLN A 69 -9.78 33.27 2.73
N ASP A 70 -9.55 34.40 3.41
CA ASP A 70 -8.24 34.72 3.95
C ASP A 70 -7.90 33.75 5.10
N VAL A 71 -6.97 32.86 4.85
CA VAL A 71 -6.37 32.05 5.89
C VAL A 71 -5.30 32.89 6.58
N ALA A 72 -5.40 33.05 7.90
CA ALA A 72 -4.41 33.79 8.67
C ALA A 72 -2.98 33.36 8.32
N SER A 73 -2.16 34.31 7.88
CA SER A 73 -0.75 34.05 7.58
C SER A 73 0.01 33.75 8.87
N PRO A 74 0.96 32.78 8.84
CA PRO A 74 1.77 32.52 10.01
C PRO A 74 2.53 33.78 10.47
N SER A 75 2.61 34.01 11.78
CA SER A 75 3.27 35.19 12.35
C SER A 75 4.73 34.97 12.75
N ASN A 76 5.19 33.70 12.78
CA ASN A 76 6.54 33.35 13.22
C ASN A 76 7.08 32.14 12.43
N LEU A 77 8.39 31.86 12.57
CA LEU A 77 9.07 30.79 11.87
C LEU A 77 8.41 29.41 12.10
N LEU A 78 8.03 29.11 13.35
CA LEU A 78 7.38 27.84 13.69
C LEU A 78 6.04 27.68 12.93
N GLY A 79 5.27 28.75 12.86
CA GLY A 79 4.02 28.77 12.08
C GLY A 79 4.23 28.56 10.59
N TYR A 80 5.28 29.18 10.02
CA TYR A 80 5.63 28.94 8.60
C TYR A 80 6.07 27.50 8.35
N LEU A 81 6.86 26.89 9.25
CA LEU A 81 7.22 25.48 9.15
C LEU A 81 5.99 24.57 9.30
N ALA A 82 5.11 24.89 10.25
CA ALA A 82 3.87 24.15 10.45
C ALA A 82 2.97 24.20 9.21
N ARG A 83 2.79 25.39 8.60
CA ARG A 83 2.03 25.55 7.36
C ARG A 83 2.69 24.81 6.21
N TRP A 84 4.00 24.86 6.07
CA TRP A 84 4.73 24.13 5.04
C TRP A 84 4.52 22.61 5.17
N VAL A 85 4.57 22.07 6.39
CA VAL A 85 4.28 20.65 6.64
C VAL A 85 2.82 20.34 6.33
N ALA A 86 1.87 21.16 6.75
CA ALA A 86 0.45 20.97 6.46
C ALA A 86 0.14 20.95 4.96
N LEU A 87 0.85 21.74 4.14
CA LEU A 87 0.77 21.72 2.68
C LEU A 87 1.45 20.49 2.05
N ASN A 88 2.36 19.84 2.76
CA ASN A 88 3.10 18.66 2.30
C ASN A 88 2.80 17.41 3.12
N MET A 89 1.70 17.38 3.88
CA MET A 89 1.38 16.31 4.82
C MET A 89 1.41 14.94 4.15
N THR A 90 0.72 14.81 3.04
CA THR A 90 0.59 13.54 2.31
C THR A 90 1.96 12.99 1.84
N PRO A 91 2.79 13.69 1.06
CA PRO A 91 4.08 13.15 0.63
C PRO A 91 5.03 12.84 1.79
N LEU A 92 5.04 13.67 2.85
CA LEU A 92 5.93 13.47 4.01
C LEU A 92 5.53 12.24 4.81
N CYS A 93 4.24 12.09 5.13
CA CYS A 93 3.74 10.94 5.90
C CYS A 93 3.87 9.63 5.12
N TRP A 94 3.70 9.64 3.79
CA TRP A 94 3.94 8.45 2.99
C TRP A 94 5.42 8.03 2.98
N VAL A 95 6.36 8.97 2.89
CA VAL A 95 7.78 8.64 3.07
C VAL A 95 8.02 8.05 4.46
N GLY A 96 7.46 8.65 5.51
CA GLY A 96 7.53 8.12 6.87
C GLY A 96 6.98 6.71 6.97
N PHE A 97 5.81 6.44 6.37
CA PHE A 97 5.20 5.12 6.36
C PHE A 97 6.04 4.07 5.64
N LEU A 98 6.60 4.39 4.47
CA LEU A 98 7.51 3.49 3.75
C LEU A 98 8.73 3.12 4.60
N LEU A 99 9.32 4.09 5.32
CA LEU A 99 10.43 3.85 6.23
C LEU A 99 10.03 2.97 7.42
N VAL A 100 8.85 3.21 8.01
CA VAL A 100 8.30 2.37 9.08
C VAL A 100 8.11 0.94 8.59
N MET A 101 7.49 0.76 7.45
CA MET A 101 7.23 -0.57 6.87
C MET A 101 8.52 -1.31 6.52
N ASP A 102 9.52 -0.62 5.94
CA ASP A 102 10.85 -1.19 5.72
C ASP A 102 11.47 -1.70 7.03
N GLY A 103 11.42 -0.88 8.08
CA GLY A 103 11.94 -1.25 9.39
C GLY A 103 11.20 -2.42 10.03
N VAL A 104 9.86 -2.42 10.00
CA VAL A 104 9.02 -3.50 10.55
C VAL A 104 9.28 -4.82 9.83
N LEU A 105 9.25 -4.83 8.49
CA LEU A 105 9.49 -6.04 7.70
C LEU A 105 10.89 -6.59 7.90
N THR A 106 11.90 -5.73 8.01
CA THR A 106 13.27 -6.12 8.34
C THR A 106 13.36 -6.76 9.73
N CYS A 107 12.66 -6.21 10.74
CA CYS A 107 12.60 -6.81 12.08
C CYS A 107 11.95 -8.19 12.08
N LEU A 108 10.83 -8.33 11.35
CA LEU A 108 10.12 -9.61 11.26
C LEU A 108 10.94 -10.67 10.53
N ALA A 109 11.66 -10.30 9.47
CA ALA A 109 12.58 -11.18 8.78
C ALA A 109 13.66 -11.72 9.74
N ARG A 110 14.32 -10.84 10.49
CA ARG A 110 15.37 -11.20 11.46
C ARG A 110 14.89 -12.11 12.60
N ARG A 111 13.62 -12.02 13.00
CA ARG A 111 13.05 -12.90 14.04
C ARG A 111 12.90 -14.37 13.57
N ARG A 112 12.84 -14.59 12.27
CA ARG A 112 12.63 -15.92 11.66
C ARG A 112 13.90 -16.62 11.19
N GLU A 113 15.08 -16.06 11.48
CA GLU A 113 16.39 -16.60 11.04
C GLU A 113 16.78 -17.96 11.62
N GLY A 114 15.88 -18.68 12.29
CA GLY A 114 16.07 -20.10 12.60
C GLY A 114 15.69 -21.05 11.45
N GLU A 115 14.93 -20.56 10.46
CA GLU A 115 14.50 -21.29 9.27
C GLU A 115 14.81 -20.47 8.03
N ILE A 116 15.80 -20.89 7.23
CA ILE A 116 16.14 -20.45 5.87
C ILE A 116 16.05 -18.91 5.67
N SER A 117 17.18 -18.29 5.36
CA SER A 117 17.31 -16.83 5.14
C SER A 117 16.18 -16.28 4.26
N ARG A 118 15.20 -15.63 4.89
CA ARG A 118 14.12 -14.96 4.19
C ARG A 118 14.51 -13.53 3.91
N PRO A 119 14.11 -13.00 2.76
CA PRO A 119 14.53 -11.69 2.32
C PRO A 119 14.09 -10.62 3.34
N GLU A 120 14.99 -9.71 3.61
CA GLU A 120 14.72 -8.40 4.21
C GLU A 120 13.58 -7.70 3.45
N SER A 121 13.15 -6.51 3.92
CA SER A 121 12.18 -5.68 3.20
C SER A 121 12.46 -5.64 1.68
N PRO A 122 11.42 -5.68 0.83
CA PRO A 122 11.58 -5.59 -0.64
C PRO A 122 12.39 -4.39 -1.10
N ALA A 123 12.31 -3.26 -0.39
CA ALA A 123 13.11 -2.08 -0.71
C ALA A 123 14.63 -2.37 -0.64
N ARG A 124 15.05 -3.31 0.20
CA ARG A 124 16.46 -3.71 0.38
C ARG A 124 16.85 -4.92 -0.45
N SER A 125 16.00 -5.95 -0.44
CA SER A 125 16.30 -7.21 -1.11
C SER A 125 16.12 -7.15 -2.64
N ARG A 126 15.23 -6.26 -3.11
CA ARG A 126 14.87 -6.11 -4.54
C ARG A 126 14.71 -4.63 -4.92
N PRO A 127 15.76 -3.80 -4.77
CA PRO A 127 15.65 -2.34 -4.93
C PRO A 127 15.21 -1.95 -6.34
N ARG A 128 15.65 -2.66 -7.38
CA ARG A 128 15.22 -2.38 -8.77
C ARG A 128 13.72 -2.54 -8.94
N ARG A 129 13.17 -3.64 -8.45
CA ARG A 129 11.72 -3.92 -8.53
C ARG A 129 10.92 -2.90 -7.70
N PHE A 130 11.43 -2.50 -6.55
CA PHE A 130 10.84 -1.45 -5.74
C PHE A 130 10.80 -0.12 -6.48
N ILE A 131 11.88 0.27 -7.16
CA ILE A 131 11.92 1.48 -8.01
C ILE A 131 10.92 1.37 -9.17
N ILE A 132 10.83 0.22 -9.84
CA ILE A 132 9.82 0.00 -10.88
C ILE A 132 8.42 0.18 -10.30
N ALA A 133 8.13 -0.35 -9.11
CA ALA A 133 6.83 -0.17 -8.46
C ALA A 133 6.54 1.31 -8.16
N VAL A 134 7.54 2.11 -7.75
CA VAL A 134 7.40 3.57 -7.59
C VAL A 134 7.04 4.24 -8.92
N VAL A 135 7.76 3.92 -10.00
CA VAL A 135 7.49 4.52 -11.33
C VAL A 135 6.12 4.12 -11.86
N VAL A 136 5.76 2.84 -11.74
CA VAL A 136 4.42 2.33 -12.12
C VAL A 136 3.34 3.04 -11.30
N SER A 137 3.55 3.22 -9.99
CA SER A 137 2.64 3.93 -9.10
C SER A 137 2.37 5.36 -9.57
N VAL A 138 3.42 6.11 -9.92
CA VAL A 138 3.27 7.45 -10.50
C VAL A 138 2.47 7.41 -11.79
N GLY A 139 2.80 6.49 -12.71
CA GLY A 139 2.11 6.37 -13.99
C GLY A 139 0.62 6.03 -13.85
N VAL A 140 0.29 5.07 -12.99
CA VAL A 140 -1.10 4.68 -12.70
C VAL A 140 -1.88 5.86 -12.13
N TRP A 141 -1.33 6.57 -11.14
CA TRP A 141 -2.05 7.66 -10.52
C TRP A 141 -2.18 8.90 -11.42
N VAL A 142 -1.15 9.22 -12.19
CA VAL A 142 -1.22 10.29 -13.20
C VAL A 142 -2.31 9.98 -14.24
N PHE A 143 -2.43 8.72 -14.66
CA PHE A 143 -3.49 8.29 -15.55
C PHE A 143 -4.87 8.45 -14.91
N PHE A 144 -5.05 8.06 -13.64
CA PHE A 144 -6.31 8.24 -12.93
C PHE A 144 -6.66 9.71 -12.70
N ASP A 145 -5.70 10.55 -12.32
CA ASP A 145 -5.91 12.01 -12.24
C ASP A 145 -6.35 12.58 -13.59
N TRP A 146 -5.70 12.16 -14.68
CA TRP A 146 -6.09 12.60 -16.01
C TRP A 146 -7.53 12.20 -16.37
N VAL A 147 -7.91 10.95 -16.11
CA VAL A 147 -9.30 10.49 -16.32
C VAL A 147 -10.26 11.25 -15.41
N ASN A 148 -9.90 11.42 -14.14
CA ASN A 148 -10.73 12.14 -13.18
C ASN A 148 -11.01 13.58 -13.63
N PHE A 149 -9.96 14.35 -13.92
CA PHE A 149 -10.11 15.76 -14.28
C PHE A 149 -10.68 16.01 -15.68
N SER A 150 -10.57 15.02 -16.56
CA SER A 150 -11.10 15.14 -17.93
C SER A 150 -12.52 14.59 -18.11
N TYR A 151 -12.93 13.63 -17.29
CA TYR A 151 -14.16 12.88 -17.55
C TYR A 151 -15.07 12.66 -16.34
N ILE A 152 -14.56 12.18 -15.20
CA ILE A 152 -15.39 11.63 -14.11
C ILE A 152 -15.63 12.59 -12.95
N HIS A 153 -14.68 13.48 -12.63
CA HIS A 153 -14.78 14.50 -11.56
C HIS A 153 -15.17 13.97 -10.17
N ALA A 154 -14.70 12.75 -9.83
CA ALA A 154 -15.00 12.09 -8.56
C ALA A 154 -14.22 12.67 -7.36
N TRP A 155 -13.08 13.33 -7.61
CA TRP A 155 -12.31 14.04 -6.58
C TRP A 155 -11.72 15.35 -7.11
N GLN A 156 -11.48 16.28 -6.16
CA GLN A 156 -10.89 17.59 -6.41
C GLN A 156 -9.79 17.89 -5.40
N TYR A 157 -8.73 18.57 -5.85
CA TYR A 157 -7.65 19.04 -4.97
C TYR A 157 -7.91 20.48 -4.55
N HIS A 158 -7.60 20.80 -3.28
CA HIS A 158 -7.73 22.11 -2.67
C HIS A 158 -6.42 22.50 -1.97
N GLY A 159 -6.13 23.80 -1.90
CA GLY A 159 -4.95 24.33 -1.21
C GLY A 159 -3.62 24.10 -1.92
N VAL A 160 -3.61 23.35 -3.03
CA VAL A 160 -2.40 23.11 -3.84
C VAL A 160 -1.95 24.39 -4.55
N GLU A 161 -2.82 25.36 -4.73
CA GLU A 161 -2.56 26.66 -5.36
C GLU A 161 -1.56 27.51 -4.56
N ALA A 162 -1.44 27.26 -3.25
CA ALA A 162 -0.46 27.88 -2.38
C ALA A 162 0.99 27.46 -2.68
N LEU A 163 1.16 26.39 -3.47
CA LEU A 163 2.46 25.85 -3.85
C LEU A 163 2.84 26.27 -5.27
N SER A 164 4.13 26.55 -5.49
CA SER A 164 4.63 26.76 -6.85
C SER A 164 4.40 25.51 -7.71
N ARG A 165 4.29 25.66 -9.03
CA ARG A 165 4.10 24.53 -9.96
C ARG A 165 5.16 23.44 -9.79
N SER A 166 6.43 23.84 -9.69
CA SER A 166 7.52 22.88 -9.48
C SER A 166 7.36 22.09 -8.18
N HIS A 167 6.95 22.76 -7.10
CA HIS A 167 6.69 22.12 -5.82
C HIS A 167 5.53 21.13 -5.92
N GLN A 168 4.44 21.52 -6.58
CA GLN A 168 3.27 20.63 -6.80
C GLN A 168 3.69 19.35 -7.54
N TYR A 169 4.53 19.44 -8.58
CA TYR A 169 5.02 18.27 -9.32
C TYR A 169 5.89 17.37 -8.43
N ILE A 170 6.79 17.94 -7.64
CA ILE A 170 7.65 17.16 -6.72
C ILE A 170 6.79 16.46 -5.66
N ALA A 171 5.86 17.19 -5.02
CA ALA A 171 4.98 16.64 -4.00
C ALA A 171 4.08 15.53 -4.57
N LYS A 172 3.51 15.72 -5.75
CA LYS A 172 2.73 14.70 -6.46
C LYS A 172 3.58 13.49 -6.83
N PHE A 173 4.78 13.68 -7.35
CA PHE A 173 5.68 12.57 -7.67
C PHE A 173 5.97 11.70 -6.44
N ILE A 174 6.28 12.31 -5.30
CA ILE A 174 6.55 11.59 -4.05
C ILE A 174 5.28 10.88 -3.55
N ALA A 175 4.15 11.60 -3.47
CA ALA A 175 2.89 11.03 -2.99
C ALA A 175 2.41 9.87 -3.88
N PHE A 176 2.33 10.08 -5.18
CA PHE A 176 1.87 9.06 -6.15
C PHE A 176 2.83 7.88 -6.22
N GLY A 177 4.15 8.15 -6.15
CA GLY A 177 5.16 7.09 -6.13
C GLY A 177 5.11 6.20 -4.90
N ALA A 178 4.57 6.68 -3.79
CA ALA A 178 4.45 5.91 -2.57
C ALA A 178 3.24 4.95 -2.54
N ILE A 179 2.20 5.17 -3.33
CA ILE A 179 0.90 4.48 -3.24
C ILE A 179 1.05 2.96 -3.39
N CYS A 180 1.49 2.48 -4.56
CA CYS A 180 1.65 1.05 -4.79
C CYS A 180 2.68 0.41 -3.82
N PRO A 181 3.89 0.97 -3.63
CA PRO A 181 4.83 0.44 -2.65
C PRO A 181 4.25 0.34 -1.23
N ALA A 182 3.52 1.35 -0.76
CA ALA A 182 2.91 1.34 0.57
C ALA A 182 1.91 0.20 0.73
N MET A 183 0.99 0.03 -0.23
CA MET A 183 0.03 -1.07 -0.21
C MET A 183 0.70 -2.44 -0.26
N PHE A 184 1.76 -2.59 -1.08
CA PHE A 184 2.46 -3.87 -1.21
C PHE A 184 3.28 -4.21 0.03
N LEU A 185 3.93 -3.23 0.68
CA LEU A 185 4.62 -3.44 1.95
C LEU A 185 3.63 -3.78 3.08
N ALA A 186 2.49 -3.09 3.15
CA ALA A 186 1.43 -3.42 4.10
C ALA A 186 0.87 -4.84 3.84
N ALA A 187 0.61 -5.19 2.60
CA ALA A 187 0.17 -6.54 2.23
C ALA A 187 1.22 -7.60 2.60
N GLN A 188 2.51 -7.30 2.43
CA GLN A 188 3.59 -8.21 2.85
C GLN A 188 3.63 -8.40 4.36
N LEU A 189 3.34 -7.35 5.14
CA LEU A 189 3.18 -7.48 6.59
C LEU A 189 2.07 -8.47 6.92
N TYR A 190 0.89 -8.35 6.31
CA TYR A 190 -0.21 -9.28 6.53
C TYR A 190 0.11 -10.72 6.13
N GLN A 191 0.85 -10.91 5.03
CA GLN A 191 1.35 -12.24 4.67
C GLN A 191 2.28 -12.80 5.74
N GLN A 192 3.15 -11.99 6.30
CA GLN A 192 4.05 -12.41 7.38
C GLN A 192 3.32 -12.68 8.69
N LEU A 193 2.21 -11.99 8.95
CA LEU A 193 1.35 -12.23 10.12
C LEU A 193 0.50 -13.51 10.01
N GLY A 194 0.48 -14.15 8.84
CA GLY A 194 -0.13 -15.48 8.69
C GLY A 194 -1.03 -15.64 7.48
N LEU A 195 -1.47 -14.57 6.82
CA LEU A 195 -2.40 -14.67 5.68
C LEU A 195 -1.80 -15.45 4.50
N ARG A 196 -0.48 -15.55 4.39
CA ARG A 196 0.16 -16.43 3.39
C ARG A 196 -0.33 -17.88 3.47
N ARG A 197 -0.80 -18.33 4.64
CA ARG A 197 -1.31 -19.68 4.87
C ARG A 197 -2.78 -19.84 4.51
N CYS A 198 -3.47 -18.74 4.13
CA CYS A 198 -4.88 -18.77 3.78
C CYS A 198 -5.06 -19.54 2.47
N ARG A 199 -5.61 -20.75 2.57
CA ARG A 199 -5.86 -21.65 1.45
C ARG A 199 -7.27 -22.23 1.56
N THR A 200 -7.88 -22.46 0.41
CA THR A 200 -9.17 -23.13 0.26
C THR A 200 -9.09 -24.14 -0.89
N ALA A 201 -10.22 -24.76 -1.22
CA ALA A 201 -10.33 -25.48 -2.49
C ALA A 201 -10.10 -24.51 -3.66
N GLY A 202 -9.38 -24.96 -4.68
CA GLY A 202 -9.13 -24.17 -5.88
C GLY A 202 -10.40 -23.90 -6.68
N LEU A 203 -10.53 -22.70 -7.22
CA LEU A 203 -11.63 -22.34 -8.10
C LEU A 203 -11.41 -22.92 -9.50
N ARG A 204 -12.48 -23.38 -10.13
CA ARG A 204 -12.47 -23.83 -11.53
C ARG A 204 -12.73 -22.67 -12.49
N ILE A 205 -11.73 -21.82 -12.71
CA ILE A 205 -11.81 -20.67 -13.63
C ILE A 205 -11.24 -21.11 -14.99
N GLY A 206 -12.11 -21.70 -15.81
CA GLY A 206 -11.74 -22.14 -17.17
C GLY A 206 -11.54 -20.97 -18.15
N ARG A 207 -11.04 -21.28 -19.34
CA ARG A 207 -10.75 -20.27 -20.40
C ARG A 207 -11.96 -19.41 -20.73
N ALA A 208 -13.16 -20.00 -20.76
CA ALA A 208 -14.39 -19.26 -21.05
C ALA A 208 -14.66 -18.14 -20.03
N TRP A 209 -14.50 -18.41 -18.73
CA TRP A 209 -14.64 -17.38 -17.67
C TRP A 209 -13.59 -16.28 -17.81
N GLN A 210 -12.36 -16.62 -18.15
CA GLN A 210 -11.28 -15.65 -18.37
C GLN A 210 -11.60 -14.74 -19.57
N ILE A 211 -12.17 -15.29 -20.64
CA ILE A 211 -12.61 -14.51 -21.82
C ILE A 211 -13.78 -13.59 -21.41
N ILE A 212 -14.76 -14.10 -20.62
CA ILE A 212 -15.87 -13.28 -20.12
C ILE A 212 -15.34 -12.11 -19.28
N MET A 213 -14.33 -12.32 -18.41
CA MET A 213 -13.71 -11.25 -17.67
C MET A 213 -13.15 -10.16 -18.59
N VAL A 214 -12.43 -10.53 -19.64
CA VAL A 214 -11.91 -9.56 -20.63
C VAL A 214 -13.05 -8.83 -21.35
N LEU A 215 -14.08 -9.56 -21.78
CA LEU A 215 -15.24 -8.97 -22.47
C LEU A 215 -16.03 -8.00 -21.58
N LEU A 216 -16.11 -8.24 -20.27
CA LEU A 216 -16.70 -7.31 -19.30
C LEU A 216 -15.74 -6.16 -18.95
N GLY A 217 -14.44 -6.43 -18.95
CA GLY A 217 -13.41 -5.44 -18.66
C GLY A 217 -13.33 -4.34 -19.71
N VAL A 218 -13.54 -4.68 -21.01
CA VAL A 218 -13.51 -3.67 -22.08
C VAL A 218 -14.57 -2.57 -21.90
N PRO A 219 -15.87 -2.87 -21.77
CA PRO A 219 -16.88 -1.84 -21.56
C PRO A 219 -16.69 -1.12 -20.22
N ALA A 220 -16.25 -1.81 -19.16
CA ALA A 220 -15.96 -1.18 -17.88
C ALA A 220 -14.82 -0.15 -17.98
N PHE A 221 -13.77 -0.46 -18.75
CA PHE A 221 -12.67 0.47 -19.02
C PHE A 221 -13.11 1.68 -19.86
N LEU A 222 -13.95 1.45 -20.86
CA LEU A 222 -14.42 2.52 -21.75
C LEU A 222 -15.51 3.39 -21.12
N PHE A 223 -16.19 2.90 -20.07
CA PHE A 223 -17.32 3.56 -19.45
C PHE A 223 -17.03 5.01 -19.04
N PRO A 224 -15.96 5.36 -18.29
CA PRO A 224 -15.70 6.73 -17.86
C PRO A 224 -15.51 7.70 -19.03
N PHE A 225 -15.00 7.24 -20.16
CA PHE A 225 -14.78 8.08 -21.36
C PHE A 225 -16.08 8.36 -22.12
N LEU A 226 -17.06 7.47 -22.01
CA LEU A 226 -18.33 7.57 -22.74
C LEU A 226 -19.44 8.22 -21.92
N VAL A 227 -19.54 7.89 -20.63
CA VAL A 227 -20.65 8.32 -19.77
C VAL A 227 -20.30 9.58 -18.95
N ARG A 228 -19.03 9.80 -18.61
CA ARG A 228 -18.54 10.96 -17.86
C ARG A 228 -19.28 11.16 -16.52
N ASP A 229 -19.37 10.10 -15.75
CA ASP A 229 -20.02 10.06 -14.44
C ASP A 229 -19.03 9.64 -13.36
N PRO A 230 -19.09 10.16 -12.13
CA PRO A 230 -18.22 9.77 -11.02
C PRO A 230 -18.16 8.26 -10.75
N ILE A 231 -19.20 7.47 -11.05
CA ILE A 231 -19.17 6.01 -10.95
C ILE A 231 -18.08 5.38 -11.85
N GLY A 232 -17.61 6.13 -12.85
CA GLY A 232 -16.51 5.75 -13.71
C GLY A 232 -15.22 5.41 -12.96
N CYS A 233 -15.01 5.95 -11.74
CA CYS A 233 -13.87 5.57 -10.91
C CYS A 233 -13.94 4.08 -10.53
N VAL A 234 -15.12 3.58 -10.15
CA VAL A 234 -15.33 2.18 -9.77
C VAL A 234 -15.15 1.25 -10.97
N THR A 235 -15.77 1.62 -12.11
CA THR A 235 -15.67 0.80 -13.33
C THR A 235 -14.23 0.73 -13.83
N LEU A 236 -13.49 1.83 -13.77
CA LEU A 236 -12.09 1.90 -14.17
C LEU A 236 -11.21 0.96 -13.32
N TRP A 237 -11.33 1.04 -11.99
CA TRP A 237 -10.55 0.21 -11.08
C TRP A 237 -10.80 -1.28 -11.26
N VAL A 238 -12.06 -1.69 -11.37
CA VAL A 238 -12.41 -3.09 -11.59
C VAL A 238 -11.95 -3.56 -12.97
N SER A 239 -12.01 -2.68 -13.99
CA SER A 239 -11.65 -3.04 -15.37
C SER A 239 -10.21 -3.49 -15.52
N VAL A 240 -9.27 -2.88 -14.80
CA VAL A 240 -7.84 -3.22 -14.87
C VAL A 240 -7.62 -4.68 -14.47
N VAL A 241 -8.27 -5.13 -13.38
CA VAL A 241 -8.20 -6.54 -12.95
C VAL A 241 -8.84 -7.44 -14.00
N LEU A 242 -10.03 -7.08 -14.50
CA LEU A 242 -10.76 -7.89 -15.47
C LEU A 242 -10.01 -8.04 -16.80
N LEU A 243 -9.31 -7.00 -17.24
CA LEU A 243 -8.57 -7.00 -18.51
C LEU A 243 -7.20 -7.66 -18.39
N LEU A 244 -6.42 -7.24 -17.37
CA LEU A 244 -5.00 -7.57 -17.32
C LEU A 244 -4.70 -8.87 -16.59
N ASP A 245 -5.49 -9.27 -15.58
CA ASP A 245 -5.18 -10.50 -14.83
C ASP A 245 -5.33 -11.77 -15.67
N PRO A 246 -6.39 -11.93 -16.53
CA PRO A 246 -6.45 -13.03 -17.49
C PRO A 246 -5.27 -13.03 -18.46
N VAL A 247 -4.85 -11.86 -18.96
CA VAL A 247 -3.72 -11.73 -19.88
C VAL A 247 -2.40 -12.13 -19.19
N ASN A 248 -2.18 -11.66 -17.98
CA ASN A 248 -1.04 -12.06 -17.15
C ASN A 248 -1.00 -13.58 -16.97
N HIS A 249 -2.16 -14.17 -16.64
CA HIS A 249 -2.31 -15.62 -16.48
C HIS A 249 -1.99 -16.38 -17.78
N TRP A 250 -2.49 -15.92 -18.92
CA TRP A 250 -2.24 -16.56 -20.24
C TRP A 250 -0.79 -16.49 -20.68
N LEU A 251 -0.09 -15.44 -20.28
CA LEU A 251 1.30 -15.21 -20.65
C LEU A 251 2.31 -15.75 -19.61
N GLY A 252 1.81 -16.43 -18.57
CA GLY A 252 2.63 -17.09 -17.55
C GLY A 252 3.18 -16.14 -16.48
N ALA A 253 2.64 -14.92 -16.37
CA ALA A 253 2.97 -14.03 -15.27
C ALA A 253 2.16 -14.40 -14.00
N PRO A 254 2.61 -13.98 -12.81
CA PRO A 254 1.81 -14.07 -11.60
C PRO A 254 0.45 -13.40 -11.79
N SER A 255 -0.62 -14.10 -11.37
CA SER A 255 -2.00 -13.64 -11.56
C SER A 255 -2.87 -14.05 -10.36
N LEU A 256 -3.91 -13.28 -10.11
CA LEU A 256 -4.92 -13.62 -9.10
C LEU A 256 -5.66 -14.90 -9.50
N ILE A 257 -5.99 -15.04 -10.79
CA ILE A 257 -6.61 -16.25 -11.34
C ILE A 257 -5.77 -17.49 -11.03
N GLY A 258 -4.46 -17.43 -11.25
CA GLY A 258 -3.56 -18.56 -10.96
C GLY A 258 -3.51 -18.89 -9.48
N ASP A 259 -3.59 -17.89 -8.61
CA ASP A 259 -3.68 -18.11 -7.17
C ASP A 259 -5.01 -18.73 -6.78
N TRP A 260 -6.13 -18.22 -7.30
CA TRP A 260 -7.47 -18.74 -7.00
C TRP A 260 -7.66 -20.18 -7.50
N GLN A 261 -7.13 -20.50 -8.68
CA GLN A 261 -7.12 -21.88 -9.20
C GLN A 261 -6.31 -22.84 -8.31
N ALA A 262 -5.22 -22.34 -7.73
CA ALA A 262 -4.40 -23.10 -6.78
C ALA A 262 -4.91 -23.06 -5.33
N GLY A 263 -6.07 -22.44 -5.08
CA GLY A 263 -6.65 -22.28 -3.75
C GLY A 263 -5.84 -21.35 -2.82
N ARG A 264 -4.96 -20.50 -3.36
CA ARG A 264 -4.13 -19.56 -2.61
C ARG A 264 -4.82 -18.21 -2.50
N TRP A 265 -5.44 -17.93 -1.37
CA TRP A 265 -6.15 -16.66 -1.12
C TRP A 265 -5.32 -15.63 -0.36
N GLY A 266 -4.15 -16.05 0.13
CA GLY A 266 -3.31 -15.21 0.98
C GLY A 266 -2.88 -13.90 0.32
N ARG A 267 -2.56 -13.91 -0.98
CA ARG A 267 -2.19 -12.69 -1.71
C ARG A 267 -3.39 -11.74 -1.84
N THR A 268 -4.52 -12.24 -2.32
CA THR A 268 -5.74 -11.45 -2.48
C THR A 268 -6.15 -10.80 -1.16
N ALA A 269 -6.26 -11.57 -0.08
CA ALA A 269 -6.63 -11.06 1.24
C ALA A 269 -5.60 -10.03 1.76
N SER A 270 -4.31 -10.29 1.58
CA SER A 270 -3.26 -9.39 2.03
C SER A 270 -3.25 -8.07 1.25
N LEU A 271 -3.45 -8.10 -0.07
CA LEU A 271 -3.57 -6.89 -0.89
C LEU A 271 -4.80 -6.07 -0.49
N MET A 272 -5.96 -6.71 -0.32
CA MET A 272 -7.17 -6.03 0.11
C MET A 272 -7.00 -5.35 1.47
N LEU A 273 -6.41 -6.04 2.46
CA LEU A 273 -6.13 -5.45 3.77
C LEU A 273 -5.05 -4.38 3.72
N GLY A 274 -4.01 -4.57 2.89
CA GLY A 274 -2.99 -3.57 2.64
C GLY A 274 -3.57 -2.30 2.03
N GLY A 275 -4.44 -2.44 1.03
CA GLY A 275 -5.18 -1.33 0.43
C GLY A 275 -6.06 -0.61 1.43
N LEU A 276 -6.84 -1.35 2.24
CA LEU A 276 -7.71 -0.76 3.25
C LEU A 276 -6.91 -0.03 4.35
N THR A 277 -5.78 -0.60 4.80
CA THR A 277 -4.88 0.07 5.75
C THR A 277 -4.35 1.38 5.18
N CYS A 278 -3.87 1.36 3.94
CA CYS A 278 -3.39 2.57 3.28
C CYS A 278 -4.52 3.58 3.06
N CYS A 279 -5.75 3.13 2.76
CA CYS A 279 -6.91 4.00 2.62
C CYS A 279 -7.20 4.77 3.91
N VAL A 280 -7.23 4.08 5.06
CA VAL A 280 -7.49 4.72 6.35
C VAL A 280 -6.41 5.77 6.67
N LEU A 281 -5.13 5.44 6.44
CA LEU A 281 -4.03 6.39 6.64
C LEU A 281 -4.07 7.54 5.64
N TRP A 282 -4.44 7.26 4.40
CA TRP A 282 -4.62 8.24 3.33
C TRP A 282 -5.64 9.29 3.72
N GLU A 283 -6.83 8.85 4.14
CA GLU A 283 -7.90 9.74 4.54
C GLU A 283 -7.58 10.49 5.82
N PHE A 284 -6.93 9.85 6.79
CA PHE A 284 -6.49 10.49 8.03
C PHE A 284 -5.52 11.65 7.76
N TRP A 285 -4.48 11.42 6.95
CA TRP A 285 -3.51 12.47 6.62
C TRP A 285 -4.07 13.55 5.69
N ASN A 286 -5.03 13.19 4.85
CA ASN A 286 -5.73 14.14 3.99
C ASN A 286 -6.60 15.12 4.78
N TYR A 287 -7.33 14.61 5.77
CA TYR A 287 -8.42 15.34 6.41
C TYR A 287 -8.01 16.68 7.03
N TRP A 288 -6.88 16.72 7.72
CA TRP A 288 -6.36 17.89 8.41
C TRP A 288 -5.36 18.71 7.58
N ALA A 289 -4.90 18.17 6.47
CA ALA A 289 -3.89 18.81 5.62
C ALA A 289 -4.38 20.18 5.08
N ALA A 290 -3.44 21.09 4.83
CA ALA A 290 -3.72 22.36 4.18
C ALA A 290 -3.85 22.21 2.65
N ALA A 291 -3.10 21.26 2.05
CA ALA A 291 -3.34 20.82 0.68
C ALA A 291 -3.97 19.42 0.74
N LYS A 292 -5.22 19.30 0.32
CA LYS A 292 -6.05 18.11 0.49
C LYS A 292 -6.95 17.86 -0.73
N TRP A 293 -7.63 16.73 -0.71
CA TRP A 293 -8.69 16.44 -1.68
C TRP A 293 -10.01 16.13 -0.98
N THR A 294 -11.08 16.33 -1.72
CA THR A 294 -12.45 15.98 -1.34
C THR A 294 -13.08 15.13 -2.43
N TYR A 295 -14.14 14.40 -2.09
CA TYR A 295 -14.84 13.51 -3.00
C TYR A 295 -16.25 14.01 -3.29
N THR A 296 -16.70 13.75 -4.53
CA THR A 296 -18.08 13.93 -5.00
C THR A 296 -18.52 12.63 -5.64
N LEU A 297 -19.30 11.83 -4.90
CA LEU A 297 -19.71 10.47 -5.29
C LEU A 297 -21.24 10.33 -5.27
N PRO A 298 -21.97 11.09 -6.13
CA PRO A 298 -23.44 11.17 -6.09
C PRO A 298 -24.13 9.83 -6.33
N PHE A 299 -23.45 8.88 -6.97
CA PHE A 299 -23.98 7.53 -7.18
C PHE A 299 -24.19 6.75 -5.87
N LEU A 300 -23.61 7.20 -4.76
CA LEU A 300 -23.87 6.63 -3.43
C LEU A 300 -25.21 7.08 -2.86
N GLY A 301 -25.90 8.06 -3.50
CA GLY A 301 -27.18 8.57 -3.06
C GLY A 301 -27.15 9.05 -1.61
N PRO A 302 -28.11 8.62 -0.75
CA PRO A 302 -28.19 9.08 0.63
C PRO A 302 -26.99 8.62 1.49
N PHE A 303 -26.18 7.66 1.03
CA PHE A 303 -25.01 7.19 1.76
C PHE A 303 -23.79 8.09 1.60
N GLU A 304 -23.78 9.02 0.65
CA GLU A 304 -22.65 9.95 0.44
C GLU A 304 -22.41 10.84 1.67
N GLN A 305 -23.46 11.18 2.43
CA GLN A 305 -23.35 12.01 3.63
C GLN A 305 -22.64 11.33 4.81
N TYR A 306 -22.65 10.00 4.87
CA TYR A 306 -22.01 9.27 5.95
C TYR A 306 -20.53 9.08 5.66
N LYS A 307 -19.72 10.01 6.16
CA LYS A 307 -18.27 10.08 5.91
C LYS A 307 -17.45 9.68 7.13
N ALA A 308 -16.30 9.06 6.86
CA ALA A 308 -15.17 9.03 7.77
C ALA A 308 -14.05 9.85 7.10
N PHE A 309 -13.63 10.92 7.75
CA PHE A 309 -12.78 11.94 7.14
C PHE A 309 -13.48 12.61 5.93
N GLU A 310 -12.84 12.68 4.76
CA GLU A 310 -13.47 13.18 3.54
C GLU A 310 -14.20 12.10 2.73
N MET A 311 -13.89 10.83 2.98
CA MET A 311 -14.40 9.71 2.22
C MET A 311 -15.76 9.23 2.74
N PRO A 312 -16.80 9.09 1.88
CA PRO A 312 -17.99 8.34 2.23
C PRO A 312 -17.64 6.91 2.68
N LEU A 313 -18.31 6.40 3.72
CA LEU A 313 -18.01 5.07 4.30
C LEU A 313 -18.00 3.95 3.26
N LEU A 314 -18.93 3.98 2.30
CA LEU A 314 -18.96 3.00 1.21
C LEU A 314 -17.79 3.16 0.23
N GLY A 315 -17.20 4.36 0.14
CA GLY A 315 -16.02 4.61 -0.68
C GLY A 315 -14.79 3.81 -0.24
N PHE A 316 -14.68 3.50 1.06
CA PHE A 316 -13.60 2.65 1.57
C PHE A 316 -13.58 1.25 0.93
N LEU A 317 -14.74 0.74 0.50
CA LEU A 317 -14.82 -0.55 -0.19
C LEU A 317 -14.13 -0.54 -1.56
N GLY A 318 -14.01 0.63 -2.19
CA GLY A 318 -13.29 0.79 -3.46
C GLY A 318 -11.79 0.50 -3.35
N PHE A 319 -11.21 0.66 -2.17
CA PHE A 319 -9.78 0.37 -1.96
C PHE A 319 -9.45 -1.12 -1.89
N LEU A 320 -10.44 -1.98 -1.73
CA LEU A 320 -10.24 -3.42 -1.81
C LEU A 320 -9.82 -3.86 -3.22
N PRO A 321 -10.59 -3.58 -4.30
CA PRO A 321 -10.16 -3.87 -5.65
C PRO A 321 -8.99 -3.01 -6.11
N PHE A 322 -8.84 -1.77 -5.62
CA PHE A 322 -7.78 -0.86 -6.01
C PHE A 322 -6.37 -1.44 -5.75
N ALA A 323 -6.12 -2.04 -4.59
CA ALA A 323 -4.83 -2.67 -4.33
C ALA A 323 -4.57 -3.90 -5.22
N LEU A 324 -5.63 -4.62 -5.62
CA LEU A 324 -5.52 -5.74 -6.56
C LEU A 324 -5.13 -5.26 -7.95
N GLU A 325 -5.78 -4.19 -8.44
CA GLU A 325 -5.47 -3.64 -9.76
C GLU A 325 -4.04 -3.10 -9.84
N CYS A 326 -3.59 -2.35 -8.83
CA CYS A 326 -2.22 -1.85 -8.77
C CYS A 326 -1.21 -2.99 -8.85
N TRP A 327 -1.49 -4.11 -8.17
CA TRP A 327 -0.63 -5.28 -8.23
C TRP A 327 -0.68 -5.94 -9.60
N VAL A 328 -1.86 -6.12 -10.19
CA VAL A 328 -2.04 -6.71 -11.53
C VAL A 328 -1.35 -5.85 -12.59
N ALA A 329 -1.50 -4.52 -12.52
CA ALA A 329 -0.82 -3.59 -13.42
C ALA A 329 0.71 -3.70 -13.31
N LEU A 330 1.26 -3.79 -12.09
CA LEU A 330 2.69 -4.00 -11.89
C LEU A 330 3.17 -5.32 -12.53
N GLN A 331 2.42 -6.43 -12.34
CA GLN A 331 2.80 -7.71 -12.97
C GLN A 331 2.79 -7.62 -14.49
N THR A 332 1.81 -6.91 -15.07
CA THR A 332 1.75 -6.67 -16.52
C THR A 332 2.98 -5.89 -17.01
N ILE A 333 3.36 -4.82 -16.30
CA ILE A 333 4.54 -4.03 -16.67
C ILE A 333 5.82 -4.85 -16.55
N LEU A 334 6.00 -5.61 -15.47
CA LEU A 334 7.17 -6.49 -15.29
C LEU A 334 7.25 -7.55 -16.41
N LEU A 335 6.11 -8.14 -16.79
CA LEU A 335 6.02 -9.08 -17.89
C LEU A 335 6.42 -8.43 -19.22
N LEU A 336 5.90 -7.24 -19.51
CA LEU A 336 6.23 -6.49 -20.74
C LEU A 336 7.71 -6.15 -20.78
N MET A 337 8.28 -5.65 -19.69
CA MET A 337 9.70 -5.35 -19.58
C MET A 337 10.56 -6.58 -19.87
N GLN A 338 10.17 -7.74 -19.32
CA GLN A 338 10.87 -9.00 -19.56
C GLN A 338 10.79 -9.44 -21.02
N LYS A 339 9.58 -9.40 -21.60
CA LYS A 339 9.37 -9.77 -23.02
C LYS A 339 10.09 -8.86 -24.00
N MET A 340 10.16 -7.57 -23.69
CA MET A 340 10.90 -6.57 -24.46
C MET A 340 12.41 -6.58 -24.17
N ARG A 341 12.89 -7.40 -23.26
CA ARG A 341 14.29 -7.49 -22.85
C ARG A 341 14.90 -6.15 -22.42
N LEU A 342 14.11 -5.34 -21.70
CA LEU A 342 14.58 -4.04 -21.22
C LEU A 342 15.71 -4.20 -20.19
N PRO A 343 16.67 -3.23 -20.11
CA PRO A 343 17.84 -3.37 -19.24
C PRO A 343 17.55 -3.53 -17.75
N LEU A 344 16.38 -3.06 -17.29
CA LEU A 344 15.91 -3.16 -15.89
C LEU A 344 14.99 -4.35 -15.65
N ALA A 345 14.76 -5.20 -16.69
CA ALA A 345 13.90 -6.36 -16.54
C ALA A 345 14.51 -7.36 -15.57
N GLU A 346 13.75 -7.72 -14.55
CA GLU A 346 14.07 -8.79 -13.60
C GLU A 346 13.18 -10.01 -13.87
N PRO A 347 13.59 -11.20 -13.44
CA PRO A 347 12.71 -12.37 -13.47
C PRO A 347 11.38 -12.06 -12.78
N LEU A 348 10.28 -12.62 -13.30
CA LEU A 348 8.97 -12.44 -12.66
C LEU A 348 9.01 -12.92 -11.21
N PRO A 349 8.24 -12.30 -10.32
CA PRO A 349 8.19 -12.72 -8.92
C PRO A 349 7.70 -14.16 -8.79
N ASP A 350 8.22 -14.87 -7.79
CA ASP A 350 7.68 -16.17 -7.41
C ASP A 350 6.22 -16.06 -6.97
N ALA A 351 5.49 -17.17 -7.05
CA ALA A 351 4.08 -17.25 -6.68
C ALA A 351 3.76 -16.71 -5.26
N ASP A 352 4.75 -16.63 -4.39
CA ASP A 352 4.60 -16.23 -2.99
C ASP A 352 5.07 -14.79 -2.68
N THR A 353 5.56 -14.04 -3.67
CA THR A 353 6.08 -12.67 -3.46
C THR A 353 5.16 -11.62 -4.05
N LEU A 354 5.06 -10.46 -3.38
CA LEU A 354 4.27 -9.30 -3.84
C LEU A 354 5.10 -8.37 -4.73
N LEU A 355 6.37 -8.20 -4.37
CA LEU A 355 7.36 -7.40 -5.08
C LEU A 355 8.57 -8.24 -5.46
#